data_27d7b3d104954bc3ee88c38511f1e689
#
_entry.id   27d7b3d104954bc3ee88c38511f1e689
#
_cell.length_a   1.000
_cell.length_b   1.000
_cell.length_c   1.000
_cell.angle_alpha   90.00
_cell.angle_beta   90.00
_cell.angle_gamma   90.00
#
_symmetry.space_group_name_H-M   'P 1'
#
loop_
_entity.id
_entity.type
_entity.pdbx_description
1 polymer ?
#
loop_
_entity_poly.entity_id
_entity_poly.type
_entity_poly.pdbx_seq_one_letter_code
_entity_poly.pdbx_strand_id
1 'polypeptide(L)'
;MEIKQNILDAVNEWLTPTFDEATQEAVKELMTTSPKELEESFYKDLEFGTGGMRGVMGVGNNRINKYTLGKSTQGLSDYLHVAFPNQPIKAAIAYDCRHNSDTLAKLVADVFSANGIEVYLFSELRPTPELSFAVKHLGCQCGIVLTASHNPPEYNGYKVYWEDGGQIVPPEDERIITTIENLNFAQIKFEANEDLIHYVDTDVDKAFIKSSIKNASFNTPAAAKEDLNVVFTSLHGTSITLVPDTLSQAGYTNVHIVEEQRVPNGDFPTVKSPNPEEPEALAMALALADKTNSDIVVGTDPDCDRLGVAVRNNEGQMTLLNGNQTMILMTAFLLEQWKKAGKINGNQFVGSTIVSTPMMMELATNYNVECKVGLTGFKWIAKMIKDFPELEFIGGGEESFGFMVGDAVRDKDAVAATLLICEMAAQAKAKGSSVYKELLQLYVENGFYKEYLVSLTKKGIEGLQEISQMMVDLRNNPLKEINGQRVIMVEDYQSSTAKNLLDDSVTKMDLPKSNVLIYYTEDGSKICARPSGTEPKIKFYISVNAELDSVENFNEVESILNEKIKNIIIAMQLN
;
A
#
# COMPACT_ATOMS: atom_id res chain seq x y z
N MET A 1 -6.64 -38.47 -7.65
CA MET A 1 -7.56 -37.48 -7.07
C MET A 1 -8.66 -37.27 -8.08
N GLU A 2 -9.91 -37.44 -7.72
CA GLU A 2 -11.03 -37.27 -8.67
C GLU A 2 -11.36 -35.76 -8.70
N ILE A 3 -11.14 -35.13 -9.86
CA ILE A 3 -11.42 -33.70 -10.05
C ILE A 3 -12.93 -33.49 -10.07
N LYS A 4 -13.45 -32.51 -9.36
CA LYS A 4 -14.88 -32.21 -9.29
C LYS A 4 -15.45 -31.80 -10.65
N GLN A 5 -16.70 -32.13 -10.91
CA GLN A 5 -17.35 -31.90 -12.21
C GLN A 5 -17.35 -30.42 -12.62
N ASN A 6 -17.64 -29.51 -11.70
CA ASN A 6 -17.63 -28.08 -11.99
C ASN A 6 -16.25 -27.54 -12.45
N ILE A 7 -15.16 -28.13 -11.96
CA ILE A 7 -13.80 -27.79 -12.41
C ILE A 7 -13.58 -28.34 -13.83
N LEU A 8 -14.02 -29.57 -14.10
CA LEU A 8 -13.93 -30.14 -15.45
C LEU A 8 -14.76 -29.33 -16.46
N ASP A 9 -15.90 -28.80 -16.07
CA ASP A 9 -16.73 -27.96 -16.93
C ASP A 9 -16.00 -26.65 -17.28
N ALA A 10 -15.37 -26.01 -16.30
CA ALA A 10 -14.53 -24.83 -16.53
C ALA A 10 -13.31 -25.12 -17.42
N VAL A 11 -12.62 -26.26 -17.19
CA VAL A 11 -11.51 -26.70 -18.04
C VAL A 11 -11.97 -26.92 -19.48
N ASN A 12 -13.13 -27.57 -19.69
CA ASN A 12 -13.69 -27.83 -21.02
C ASN A 12 -14.07 -26.53 -21.76
N GLU A 13 -14.52 -25.49 -21.06
CA GLU A 13 -14.75 -24.18 -21.66
C GLU A 13 -13.45 -23.63 -22.27
N TRP A 14 -12.32 -23.76 -21.57
CA TRP A 14 -11.02 -23.27 -22.03
C TRP A 14 -10.41 -24.09 -23.19
N LEU A 15 -10.98 -25.22 -23.54
CA LEU A 15 -10.61 -26.04 -24.71
C LEU A 15 -11.45 -25.69 -25.94
N THR A 16 -12.34 -24.72 -25.87
CA THR A 16 -13.15 -24.26 -27.01
C THR A 16 -12.41 -23.25 -27.90
N PRO A 17 -12.88 -23.00 -29.15
CA PRO A 17 -12.28 -22.02 -30.05
C PRO A 17 -12.31 -20.55 -29.57
N THR A 18 -12.97 -20.26 -28.45
CA THR A 18 -12.92 -18.95 -27.79
C THR A 18 -11.50 -18.63 -27.31
N PHE A 19 -10.72 -19.67 -27.00
CA PHE A 19 -9.34 -19.54 -26.51
C PHE A 19 -8.36 -19.94 -27.63
N ASP A 20 -7.22 -19.26 -27.70
CA ASP A 20 -6.19 -19.53 -28.68
C ASP A 20 -5.54 -20.92 -28.49
N GLU A 21 -4.90 -21.44 -29.55
CA GLU A 21 -4.30 -22.77 -29.55
C GLU A 21 -3.24 -22.95 -28.45
N ALA A 22 -2.40 -21.92 -28.22
CA ALA A 22 -1.35 -21.97 -27.18
C ALA A 22 -1.95 -22.10 -25.78
N THR A 23 -3.05 -21.39 -25.51
CA THR A 23 -3.79 -21.49 -24.24
C THR A 23 -4.42 -22.88 -24.08
N GLN A 24 -5.05 -23.42 -25.14
CA GLN A 24 -5.64 -24.76 -25.11
C GLN A 24 -4.58 -25.85 -24.88
N GLU A 25 -3.40 -25.72 -25.51
CA GLU A 25 -2.28 -26.65 -25.31
C GLU A 25 -1.77 -26.60 -23.87
N ALA A 26 -1.58 -25.40 -23.29
CA ALA A 26 -1.16 -25.24 -21.91
C ALA A 26 -2.17 -25.86 -20.91
N VAL A 27 -3.48 -25.73 -21.17
CA VAL A 27 -4.52 -26.41 -20.36
C VAL A 27 -4.40 -27.92 -20.48
N LYS A 28 -4.23 -28.50 -21.70
CA LYS A 28 -4.04 -29.94 -21.92
C LYS A 28 -2.78 -30.46 -21.23
N GLU A 29 -1.72 -29.68 -21.23
CA GLU A 29 -0.48 -30.01 -20.53
C GLU A 29 -0.72 -30.09 -19.00
N LEU A 30 -1.38 -29.10 -18.38
CA LEU A 30 -1.75 -29.15 -16.96
C LEU A 30 -2.63 -30.37 -16.61
N MET A 31 -3.57 -30.75 -17.49
CA MET A 31 -4.41 -31.92 -17.28
C MET A 31 -3.59 -33.23 -17.17
N THR A 32 -2.45 -33.29 -17.84
CA THR A 32 -1.61 -34.50 -17.87
C THR A 32 -0.48 -34.48 -16.88
N THR A 33 0.11 -33.27 -16.59
CA THR A 33 1.34 -33.13 -15.81
C THR A 33 1.09 -32.76 -14.36
N SER A 34 0.06 -31.95 -14.08
CA SER A 34 -0.15 -31.37 -12.74
C SER A 34 -1.65 -31.23 -12.38
N PRO A 35 -2.35 -32.33 -12.07
CA PRO A 35 -3.79 -32.31 -11.76
C PRO A 35 -4.14 -31.41 -10.56
N LYS A 36 -3.23 -31.26 -9.59
CA LYS A 36 -3.41 -30.37 -8.43
C LYS A 36 -3.38 -28.90 -8.85
N GLU A 37 -2.43 -28.51 -9.68
CA GLU A 37 -2.33 -27.16 -10.22
C GLU A 37 -3.52 -26.85 -11.15
N LEU A 38 -3.98 -27.82 -11.93
CA LEU A 38 -5.20 -27.69 -12.70
C LEU A 38 -6.39 -27.36 -11.79
N GLU A 39 -6.58 -28.11 -10.69
CA GLU A 39 -7.63 -27.84 -9.72
C GLU A 39 -7.51 -26.42 -9.14
N GLU A 40 -6.31 -26.00 -8.72
CA GLU A 40 -6.05 -24.65 -8.20
C GLU A 40 -6.30 -23.55 -9.24
N SER A 41 -6.09 -23.83 -10.52
CA SER A 41 -6.29 -22.87 -11.62
C SER A 41 -7.76 -22.67 -12.01
N PHE A 42 -8.64 -23.65 -11.72
CA PHE A 42 -10.02 -23.67 -12.22
C PHE A 42 -11.11 -23.79 -11.13
N TYR A 43 -10.76 -23.92 -9.82
CA TYR A 43 -11.78 -24.19 -8.78
C TYR A 43 -12.71 -23.00 -8.49
N LYS A 44 -12.32 -21.78 -8.88
CA LYS A 44 -13.08 -20.53 -8.79
C LYS A 44 -12.59 -19.53 -9.82
N ASP A 45 -13.33 -18.45 -10.04
CA ASP A 45 -12.84 -17.28 -10.77
C ASP A 45 -11.88 -16.46 -9.90
N LEU A 46 -10.91 -15.82 -10.53
CA LEU A 46 -10.04 -14.85 -9.86
C LEU A 46 -10.89 -13.66 -9.41
N GLU A 47 -10.88 -13.41 -8.12
CA GLU A 47 -11.69 -12.36 -7.52
C GLU A 47 -11.19 -10.98 -7.94
N PHE A 48 -12.09 -10.20 -8.52
CA PHE A 48 -11.88 -8.77 -8.70
C PHE A 48 -12.30 -8.07 -7.40
N GLY A 49 -11.31 -7.75 -6.56
CA GLY A 49 -11.54 -7.08 -5.27
C GLY A 49 -11.73 -5.58 -5.42
N THR A 50 -11.91 -4.91 -4.29
CA THR A 50 -12.17 -3.46 -4.19
C THR A 50 -10.97 -2.56 -4.58
N GLY A 51 -10.22 -2.86 -5.58
CA GLY A 51 -9.05 -2.09 -6.05
C GLY A 51 -8.41 -2.75 -7.24
N GLY A 52 -9.00 -3.85 -7.72
CA GLY A 52 -8.47 -4.65 -8.81
C GLY A 52 -8.29 -6.12 -8.42
N MET A 53 -7.42 -6.83 -9.10
CA MET A 53 -7.16 -8.24 -8.85
C MET A 53 -5.66 -8.53 -8.75
N ARG A 54 -5.32 -9.62 -8.05
CA ARG A 54 -3.96 -10.12 -7.87
C ARG A 54 -3.98 -11.64 -7.81
N GLY A 55 -3.05 -12.29 -8.49
CA GLY A 55 -2.97 -13.74 -8.49
C GLY A 55 -1.69 -14.26 -9.13
N VAL A 56 -1.51 -15.56 -9.07
CA VAL A 56 -0.44 -16.27 -9.79
C VAL A 56 -0.71 -16.19 -11.29
N MET A 57 0.32 -15.98 -12.10
CA MET A 57 0.25 -16.02 -13.55
C MET A 57 0.06 -17.45 -14.05
N GLY A 58 -0.69 -17.65 -15.14
CA GLY A 58 -0.91 -18.94 -15.76
C GLY A 58 -2.26 -19.08 -16.43
N VAL A 59 -2.57 -20.25 -16.94
CA VAL A 59 -3.87 -20.54 -17.56
C VAL A 59 -4.92 -20.91 -16.52
N GLY A 60 -6.17 -20.53 -16.76
CA GLY A 60 -7.32 -20.82 -15.91
C GLY A 60 -8.00 -19.58 -15.33
N ASN A 61 -9.21 -19.79 -14.82
CA ASN A 61 -10.06 -18.73 -14.30
C ASN A 61 -9.47 -18.04 -13.05
N ASN A 62 -8.73 -18.80 -12.23
CA ASN A 62 -8.11 -18.32 -10.99
C ASN A 62 -6.64 -17.94 -11.18
N ARG A 63 -6.30 -17.40 -12.35
CA ARG A 63 -4.93 -16.99 -12.71
C ARG A 63 -4.95 -15.63 -13.40
N ILE A 64 -3.83 -14.90 -13.31
CA ILE A 64 -3.57 -13.72 -14.14
C ILE A 64 -3.12 -14.18 -15.51
N ASN A 65 -3.89 -13.83 -16.54
CA ASN A 65 -3.61 -14.15 -17.94
C ASN A 65 -4.37 -13.22 -18.88
N LYS A 66 -4.14 -13.42 -20.19
CA LYS A 66 -4.79 -12.67 -21.28
C LYS A 66 -6.31 -12.60 -21.15
N TYR A 67 -6.97 -13.69 -20.78
CA TYR A 67 -8.42 -13.75 -20.77
C TYR A 67 -9.04 -13.17 -19.51
N THR A 68 -8.44 -13.42 -18.34
CA THR A 68 -8.92 -12.84 -17.09
C THR A 68 -8.73 -11.33 -17.05
N LEU A 69 -7.58 -10.83 -17.56
CA LEU A 69 -7.34 -9.39 -17.72
C LEU A 69 -8.23 -8.79 -18.82
N GLY A 70 -8.35 -9.47 -19.95
CA GLY A 70 -9.21 -9.03 -21.06
C GLY A 70 -10.68 -8.89 -20.62
N LYS A 71 -11.23 -9.88 -19.88
CA LYS A 71 -12.59 -9.83 -19.34
C LYS A 71 -12.78 -8.67 -18.37
N SER A 72 -11.81 -8.44 -17.49
CA SER A 72 -11.87 -7.32 -16.53
C SER A 72 -11.78 -5.97 -17.23
N THR A 73 -10.91 -5.84 -18.25
CA THR A 73 -10.79 -4.61 -19.03
C THR A 73 -12.02 -4.36 -19.90
N GLN A 74 -12.63 -5.41 -20.47
CA GLN A 74 -13.89 -5.29 -21.20
C GLN A 74 -15.01 -4.79 -20.29
N GLY A 75 -15.17 -5.39 -19.10
CA GLY A 75 -16.20 -4.98 -18.14
C GLY A 75 -15.98 -3.54 -17.62
N LEU A 76 -14.73 -3.17 -17.40
CA LEU A 76 -14.39 -1.78 -17.05
C LEU A 76 -14.70 -0.83 -18.21
N SER A 77 -14.40 -1.21 -19.48
CA SER A 77 -14.74 -0.40 -20.65
C SER A 77 -16.24 -0.19 -20.78
N ASP A 78 -17.03 -1.25 -20.61
CA ASP A 78 -18.48 -1.18 -20.68
C ASP A 78 -19.05 -0.26 -19.59
N TYR A 79 -18.53 -0.37 -18.37
CA TYR A 79 -18.93 0.50 -17.27
C TYR A 79 -18.52 1.96 -17.49
N LEU A 80 -17.31 2.23 -18.00
CA LEU A 80 -16.85 3.58 -18.30
C LEU A 80 -17.77 4.30 -19.30
N HIS A 81 -18.28 3.62 -20.32
CA HIS A 81 -19.26 4.18 -21.24
C HIS A 81 -20.60 4.53 -20.60
N VAL A 82 -20.98 3.78 -19.54
CA VAL A 82 -22.18 4.08 -18.73
C VAL A 82 -21.93 5.25 -17.78
N ALA A 83 -20.76 5.28 -17.14
CA ALA A 83 -20.39 6.30 -16.15
C ALA A 83 -20.13 7.66 -16.78
N PHE A 84 -19.57 7.68 -18.00
CA PHE A 84 -19.17 8.89 -18.74
C PHE A 84 -19.86 8.99 -20.11
N PRO A 85 -21.18 9.12 -20.16
CA PRO A 85 -21.91 9.12 -21.42
C PRO A 85 -21.61 10.38 -22.26
N ASN A 86 -21.50 10.18 -23.57
CA ASN A 86 -21.37 11.26 -24.57
C ASN A 86 -20.09 12.12 -24.46
N GLN A 87 -19.03 11.60 -23.86
CA GLN A 87 -17.73 12.27 -23.82
C GLN A 87 -16.62 11.29 -24.23
N PRO A 88 -15.49 11.79 -24.78
CA PRO A 88 -14.31 10.97 -24.99
C PRO A 88 -13.80 10.39 -23.65
N ILE A 89 -13.50 9.10 -23.66
CA ILE A 89 -12.96 8.41 -22.49
C ILE A 89 -11.47 8.15 -22.73
N LYS A 90 -10.67 8.41 -21.70
CA LYS A 90 -9.22 8.24 -21.70
C LYS A 90 -8.81 7.32 -20.55
N ALA A 91 -7.81 6.47 -20.79
CA ALA A 91 -7.21 5.60 -19.80
C ALA A 91 -5.69 5.77 -19.78
N ALA A 92 -5.08 5.81 -18.60
CA ALA A 92 -3.64 5.74 -18.43
C ALA A 92 -3.22 4.33 -17.99
N ILE A 93 -2.10 3.82 -18.49
CA ILE A 93 -1.62 2.47 -18.16
C ILE A 93 -0.14 2.51 -17.84
N ALA A 94 0.24 2.01 -16.66
CA ALA A 94 1.62 1.76 -16.24
C ALA A 94 1.81 0.30 -15.82
N TYR A 95 3.06 -0.09 -15.67
CA TYR A 95 3.41 -1.45 -15.27
C TYR A 95 4.76 -1.48 -14.54
N ASP A 96 4.95 -2.50 -13.71
CA ASP A 96 6.18 -2.73 -12.97
C ASP A 96 7.16 -3.66 -13.70
N CYS A 97 8.23 -4.06 -13.02
CA CYS A 97 9.29 -4.90 -13.56
C CYS A 97 8.97 -6.41 -13.63
N ARG A 98 7.77 -6.83 -13.23
CA ARG A 98 7.38 -8.25 -13.18
C ARG A 98 7.30 -8.87 -14.57
N HIS A 99 7.49 -10.19 -14.61
CA HIS A 99 7.32 -10.94 -15.85
C HIS A 99 5.95 -10.66 -16.48
N ASN A 100 5.95 -10.48 -17.79
CA ASN A 100 4.77 -10.22 -18.62
C ASN A 100 4.03 -8.90 -18.29
N SER A 101 4.50 -8.04 -17.38
CA SER A 101 3.79 -6.79 -17.06
C SER A 101 3.66 -5.87 -18.29
N ASP A 102 4.67 -5.79 -19.13
CA ASP A 102 4.69 -5.05 -20.40
C ASP A 102 3.68 -5.59 -21.42
N THR A 103 3.70 -6.91 -21.66
CA THR A 103 2.80 -7.57 -22.61
C THR A 103 1.35 -7.55 -22.13
N LEU A 104 1.11 -7.69 -20.84
CA LEU A 104 -0.21 -7.58 -20.24
C LEU A 104 -0.71 -6.12 -20.25
N ALA A 105 0.16 -5.12 -20.08
CA ALA A 105 -0.18 -3.71 -20.22
C ALA A 105 -0.61 -3.37 -21.66
N LYS A 106 0.13 -3.88 -22.66
CA LYS A 106 -0.27 -3.72 -24.09
C LYS A 106 -1.61 -4.40 -24.36
N LEU A 107 -1.85 -5.62 -23.84
CA LEU A 107 -3.13 -6.30 -23.93
C LEU A 107 -4.29 -5.46 -23.38
N VAL A 108 -4.10 -4.85 -22.21
CA VAL A 108 -5.09 -3.96 -21.58
C VAL A 108 -5.35 -2.76 -22.49
N ALA A 109 -4.29 -2.17 -23.07
CA ALA A 109 -4.39 -1.07 -24.03
C ALA A 109 -5.18 -1.49 -25.29
N ASP A 110 -4.93 -2.70 -25.80
CA ASP A 110 -5.63 -3.25 -26.96
C ASP A 110 -7.13 -3.37 -26.71
N VAL A 111 -7.53 -3.91 -25.56
CA VAL A 111 -8.95 -4.07 -25.21
C VAL A 111 -9.62 -2.70 -25.00
N PHE A 112 -8.98 -1.76 -24.33
CA PHE A 112 -9.52 -0.39 -24.19
C PHE A 112 -9.71 0.28 -25.55
N SER A 113 -8.68 0.26 -26.41
CA SER A 113 -8.73 0.91 -27.72
C SER A 113 -9.76 0.25 -28.65
N ALA A 114 -9.92 -1.08 -28.59
CA ALA A 114 -10.98 -1.83 -29.30
C ALA A 114 -12.39 -1.42 -28.85
N ASN A 115 -12.54 -0.85 -27.65
CA ASN A 115 -13.78 -0.30 -27.14
C ASN A 115 -13.90 1.23 -27.34
N GLY A 116 -13.01 1.85 -28.16
CA GLY A 116 -13.07 3.26 -28.48
C GLY A 116 -12.57 4.18 -27.37
N ILE A 117 -11.80 3.66 -26.42
CA ILE A 117 -11.17 4.42 -25.34
C ILE A 117 -9.76 4.83 -25.77
N GLU A 118 -9.44 6.11 -25.63
CA GLU A 118 -8.10 6.65 -25.88
C GLU A 118 -7.16 6.22 -24.76
N VAL A 119 -6.00 5.67 -25.10
CA VAL A 119 -5.08 5.07 -24.13
C VAL A 119 -3.75 5.81 -24.12
N TYR A 120 -3.29 6.16 -22.92
CA TYR A 120 -1.95 6.67 -22.64
C TYR A 120 -1.14 5.58 -21.95
N LEU A 121 -0.33 4.85 -22.71
CA LEU A 121 0.49 3.73 -22.24
C LEU A 121 1.92 4.19 -22.01
N PHE A 122 2.47 4.01 -20.82
CA PHE A 122 3.89 4.21 -20.62
C PHE A 122 4.69 3.20 -21.43
N SER A 123 5.69 3.69 -22.19
CA SER A 123 6.50 2.83 -23.08
C SER A 123 7.46 1.94 -22.31
N GLU A 124 7.82 2.33 -21.09
CA GLU A 124 8.65 1.58 -20.15
C GLU A 124 8.00 1.54 -18.78
N LEU A 125 8.48 0.66 -17.90
CA LEU A 125 7.98 0.53 -16.54
C LEU A 125 8.01 1.86 -15.77
N ARG A 126 6.96 2.14 -15.00
CA ARG A 126 6.83 3.35 -14.16
C ARG A 126 6.20 3.04 -12.80
N PRO A 127 6.51 3.86 -11.78
CA PRO A 127 5.93 3.76 -10.44
C PRO A 127 4.40 3.87 -10.41
N THR A 128 3.79 3.11 -9.49
CA THR A 128 2.35 3.23 -9.19
C THR A 128 1.91 4.67 -8.88
N PRO A 129 2.61 5.47 -8.04
CA PRO A 129 2.23 6.86 -7.79
C PRO A 129 2.27 7.75 -9.04
N GLU A 130 3.15 7.47 -9.99
CA GLU A 130 3.18 8.23 -11.24
C GLU A 130 1.94 7.95 -12.09
N LEU A 131 1.42 6.73 -12.10
CA LEU A 131 0.14 6.48 -12.76
C LEU A 131 -0.99 7.28 -12.11
N SER A 132 -1.10 7.26 -10.78
CA SER A 132 -2.10 8.06 -10.06
C SER A 132 -2.03 9.54 -10.45
N PHE A 133 -0.83 10.10 -10.55
CA PHE A 133 -0.58 11.44 -11.05
C PHE A 133 -0.98 11.60 -12.53
N ALA A 134 -0.60 10.65 -13.40
CA ALA A 134 -0.87 10.70 -14.83
C ALA A 134 -2.37 10.72 -15.15
N VAL A 135 -3.19 9.97 -14.41
CA VAL A 135 -4.65 9.99 -14.55
C VAL A 135 -5.19 11.40 -14.42
N LYS A 136 -4.78 12.15 -13.39
CA LYS A 136 -5.20 13.55 -13.19
C LYS A 136 -4.55 14.49 -14.21
N HIS A 137 -3.27 14.32 -14.47
CA HIS A 137 -2.48 15.20 -15.35
C HIS A 137 -2.94 15.16 -16.81
N LEU A 138 -3.28 13.96 -17.32
CA LEU A 138 -3.75 13.74 -18.69
C LEU A 138 -5.27 13.84 -18.84
N GLY A 139 -6.00 14.01 -17.73
CA GLY A 139 -7.46 14.07 -17.71
C GLY A 139 -8.11 12.75 -18.10
N CYS A 140 -7.57 11.64 -17.63
CA CYS A 140 -8.11 10.30 -17.86
C CYS A 140 -9.28 9.99 -16.91
N GLN A 141 -10.24 9.18 -17.36
CA GLN A 141 -11.36 8.71 -16.55
C GLN A 141 -10.99 7.50 -15.71
N CYS A 142 -9.94 6.77 -16.12
CA CYS A 142 -9.39 5.66 -15.32
C CYS A 142 -7.89 5.49 -15.54
N GLY A 143 -7.27 4.72 -14.65
CA GLY A 143 -5.89 4.28 -14.77
C GLY A 143 -5.72 2.83 -14.38
N ILE A 144 -4.73 2.17 -14.97
CA ILE A 144 -4.39 0.77 -14.69
C ILE A 144 -2.91 0.65 -14.37
N VAL A 145 -2.57 -0.10 -13.31
CA VAL A 145 -1.19 -0.55 -13.06
C VAL A 145 -1.12 -2.06 -13.05
N LEU A 146 -0.25 -2.61 -13.90
CA LEU A 146 0.08 -4.03 -13.88
C LEU A 146 1.19 -4.26 -12.86
N THR A 147 0.83 -4.77 -11.68
CA THR A 147 1.75 -5.01 -10.56
C THR A 147 1.15 -5.97 -9.54
N ALA A 148 2.02 -6.68 -8.84
CA ALA A 148 1.67 -7.39 -7.61
C ALA A 148 2.45 -6.85 -6.39
N SER A 149 2.94 -5.60 -6.45
CA SER A 149 3.73 -4.95 -5.39
C SER A 149 4.92 -5.84 -4.96
N HIS A 150 5.01 -6.23 -3.71
CA HIS A 150 6.08 -7.06 -3.14
C HIS A 150 5.81 -8.58 -3.13
N ASN A 151 4.74 -9.05 -3.79
CA ASN A 151 4.47 -10.50 -3.88
C ASN A 151 5.61 -11.25 -4.62
N PRO A 152 5.73 -12.58 -4.46
CA PRO A 152 6.71 -13.40 -5.18
C PRO A 152 6.66 -13.24 -6.71
N PRO A 153 7.73 -13.65 -7.45
CA PRO A 153 7.87 -13.45 -8.89
C PRO A 153 6.74 -14.02 -9.75
N GLU A 154 6.12 -15.13 -9.32
CA GLU A 154 5.03 -15.80 -10.04
C GLU A 154 3.71 -15.03 -10.01
N TYR A 155 3.59 -13.98 -9.21
CA TYR A 155 2.40 -13.14 -9.11
C TYR A 155 2.45 -11.95 -10.06
N ASN A 156 1.27 -11.57 -10.56
CA ASN A 156 1.01 -10.27 -11.16
C ASN A 156 -0.37 -9.77 -10.71
N GLY A 157 -0.76 -8.57 -11.13
CA GLY A 157 -2.04 -8.00 -10.75
C GLY A 157 -2.46 -6.85 -11.64
N TYR A 158 -3.64 -6.32 -11.36
CA TYR A 158 -4.32 -5.31 -12.14
C TYR A 158 -4.99 -4.35 -11.14
N LYS A 159 -4.32 -3.23 -10.80
CA LYS A 159 -4.87 -2.17 -9.95
C LYS A 159 -5.66 -1.20 -10.80
N VAL A 160 -6.84 -0.78 -10.34
CA VAL A 160 -7.72 0.16 -11.04
C VAL A 160 -7.83 1.47 -10.27
N TYR A 161 -7.64 2.57 -10.97
CA TYR A 161 -7.72 3.95 -10.49
C TYR A 161 -8.86 4.69 -11.19
N TRP A 162 -9.52 5.58 -10.47
CA TRP A 162 -10.60 6.41 -10.99
C TRP A 162 -10.09 7.79 -11.44
N GLU A 163 -10.97 8.61 -12.02
CA GLU A 163 -10.63 9.93 -12.60
C GLU A 163 -9.94 10.90 -11.62
N ASP A 164 -10.12 10.70 -10.32
CA ASP A 164 -9.46 11.48 -9.27
C ASP A 164 -8.04 11.00 -8.93
N GLY A 165 -7.56 9.96 -9.60
CA GLY A 165 -6.25 9.34 -9.37
C GLY A 165 -6.21 8.39 -8.16
N GLY A 166 -7.30 8.20 -7.43
CA GLY A 166 -7.42 7.23 -6.34
C GLY A 166 -7.83 5.85 -6.84
N GLN A 167 -7.49 4.80 -6.10
CA GLN A 167 -8.03 3.47 -6.39
C GLN A 167 -9.56 3.48 -6.27
N ILE A 168 -10.23 2.65 -7.08
CA ILE A 168 -11.69 2.53 -7.05
C ILE A 168 -12.18 2.13 -5.65
N VAL A 169 -13.30 2.72 -5.25
CA VAL A 169 -14.00 2.49 -3.99
C VAL A 169 -15.50 2.42 -4.26
N PRO A 170 -16.34 1.96 -3.32
CA PRO A 170 -17.79 2.00 -3.50
C PRO A 170 -18.31 3.41 -3.83
N PRO A 171 -19.26 3.53 -4.78
CA PRO A 171 -20.01 2.45 -5.43
C PRO A 171 -19.40 1.94 -6.75
N GLU A 172 -18.31 2.53 -7.25
CA GLU A 172 -17.74 2.25 -8.56
C GLU A 172 -17.22 0.82 -8.65
N ASP A 173 -16.52 0.32 -7.61
CA ASP A 173 -15.99 -1.04 -7.56
C ASP A 173 -17.08 -2.11 -7.68
N GLU A 174 -18.18 -1.97 -6.94
CA GLU A 174 -19.31 -2.91 -6.99
C GLU A 174 -19.97 -2.97 -8.38
N ARG A 175 -20.10 -1.81 -9.03
CA ARG A 175 -20.70 -1.71 -10.37
C ARG A 175 -19.79 -2.32 -11.45
N ILE A 176 -18.48 -2.08 -11.34
CA ILE A 176 -17.48 -2.67 -12.24
C ILE A 176 -17.48 -4.20 -12.07
N ILE A 177 -17.43 -4.71 -10.83
CA ILE A 177 -17.48 -6.14 -10.52
C ILE A 177 -18.73 -6.76 -11.15
N THR A 178 -19.91 -6.17 -10.90
CA THR A 178 -21.17 -6.66 -11.48
C THR A 178 -21.13 -6.71 -13.01
N THR A 179 -20.51 -5.71 -13.65
CA THR A 179 -20.39 -5.69 -15.11
C THR A 179 -19.47 -6.82 -15.61
N ILE A 180 -18.32 -7.03 -14.94
CA ILE A 180 -17.36 -8.10 -15.27
C ILE A 180 -18.00 -9.49 -15.11
N GLU A 181 -18.73 -9.74 -14.02
CA GLU A 181 -19.37 -11.02 -13.73
C GLU A 181 -20.41 -11.43 -14.79
N ASN A 182 -21.10 -10.45 -15.38
CA ASN A 182 -22.09 -10.68 -16.43
C ASN A 182 -21.51 -10.93 -17.83
N LEU A 183 -20.17 -10.80 -18.01
CA LEU A 183 -19.50 -11.09 -19.28
C LEU A 183 -19.06 -12.54 -19.38
N ASN A 184 -19.03 -13.05 -20.62
CA ASN A 184 -18.30 -14.26 -20.97
C ASN A 184 -17.05 -13.94 -21.79
N PHE A 185 -16.12 -14.88 -21.89
CA PHE A 185 -14.83 -14.67 -22.56
C PHE A 185 -14.97 -14.35 -24.07
N ALA A 186 -16.03 -14.82 -24.74
CA ALA A 186 -16.25 -14.55 -26.16
C ALA A 186 -16.65 -13.08 -26.47
N GLN A 187 -17.00 -12.29 -25.46
CA GLN A 187 -17.39 -10.90 -25.62
C GLN A 187 -16.17 -9.93 -25.55
N ILE A 188 -14.99 -10.43 -25.22
CA ILE A 188 -13.78 -9.62 -25.14
C ILE A 188 -13.37 -9.20 -26.57
N LYS A 189 -13.16 -7.90 -26.75
CA LYS A 189 -12.63 -7.34 -28.00
C LYS A 189 -11.12 -7.20 -27.89
N PHE A 190 -10.39 -8.05 -28.59
CA PHE A 190 -8.93 -8.04 -28.60
C PHE A 190 -8.30 -7.29 -29.77
N GLU A 191 -9.10 -6.91 -30.80
CA GLU A 191 -8.58 -6.22 -31.98
C GLU A 191 -8.34 -4.74 -31.68
N ALA A 192 -7.09 -4.39 -31.45
CA ALA A 192 -6.68 -3.03 -31.10
C ALA A 192 -7.02 -2.00 -32.19
N ASN A 193 -7.40 -0.81 -31.76
CA ASN A 193 -7.34 0.40 -32.58
C ASN A 193 -6.07 1.18 -32.23
N GLU A 194 -5.00 0.93 -32.99
CA GLU A 194 -3.68 1.53 -32.72
C GLU A 194 -3.68 3.07 -32.79
N ASP A 195 -4.61 3.69 -33.53
CA ASP A 195 -4.75 5.15 -33.61
C ASP A 195 -5.16 5.78 -32.26
N LEU A 196 -5.70 4.96 -31.34
CA LEU A 196 -6.11 5.38 -29.99
C LEU A 196 -5.07 5.07 -28.92
N ILE A 197 -3.91 4.47 -29.26
CA ILE A 197 -2.86 4.13 -28.30
C ILE A 197 -1.71 5.10 -28.43
N HIS A 198 -1.50 5.92 -27.41
CA HIS A 198 -0.44 6.91 -27.34
C HIS A 198 0.60 6.49 -26.30
N TYR A 199 1.85 6.45 -26.69
CA TYR A 199 2.94 6.20 -25.75
C TYR A 199 3.35 7.49 -25.04
N VAL A 200 3.53 7.41 -23.74
CA VAL A 200 3.91 8.53 -22.87
C VAL A 200 5.09 8.16 -21.99
N ASP A 201 5.94 9.13 -21.69
CA ASP A 201 7.14 8.96 -20.89
C ASP A 201 7.61 10.29 -20.29
N THR A 202 8.73 10.81 -20.80
CA THR A 202 9.54 11.91 -20.27
C THR A 202 8.75 13.18 -19.89
N ASP A 203 7.69 13.50 -20.59
CA ASP A 203 6.91 14.72 -20.29
C ASP A 203 6.07 14.52 -19.00
N VAL A 204 5.54 13.31 -18.79
CA VAL A 204 4.83 12.94 -17.55
C VAL A 204 5.85 12.82 -16.42
N ASP A 205 7.01 12.16 -16.65
CA ASP A 205 8.10 12.04 -15.67
C ASP A 205 8.51 13.42 -15.13
N LYS A 206 8.78 14.37 -16.02
CA LYS A 206 9.16 15.75 -15.64
C LYS A 206 8.08 16.47 -14.84
N ALA A 207 6.82 16.30 -15.24
CA ALA A 207 5.69 16.92 -14.56
C ALA A 207 5.52 16.31 -13.15
N PHE A 208 5.67 14.99 -13.03
CA PHE A 208 5.58 14.28 -11.76
C PHE A 208 6.74 14.64 -10.83
N ILE A 209 8.00 14.61 -11.28
CA ILE A 209 9.17 15.03 -10.49
C ILE A 209 8.99 16.47 -9.98
N LYS A 210 8.58 17.38 -10.86
CA LYS A 210 8.31 18.78 -10.48
C LYS A 210 7.22 18.88 -9.41
N SER A 211 6.17 18.08 -9.52
CA SER A 211 5.10 18.01 -8.52
C SER A 211 5.60 17.46 -7.18
N SER A 212 6.38 16.38 -7.20
CA SER A 212 6.97 15.79 -5.99
C SER A 212 7.89 16.78 -5.27
N ILE A 213 8.76 17.48 -6.01
CA ILE A 213 9.64 18.52 -5.44
C ILE A 213 8.81 19.66 -4.84
N LYS A 214 7.75 20.11 -5.53
CA LYS A 214 6.87 21.20 -5.04
C LYS A 214 6.21 20.82 -3.70
N ASN A 215 5.83 19.56 -3.53
CA ASN A 215 5.05 19.12 -2.38
C ASN A 215 5.93 18.65 -1.21
N ALA A 216 7.10 18.05 -1.49
CA ALA A 216 7.94 17.39 -0.49
C ALA A 216 9.29 18.06 -0.24
N SER A 217 9.66 19.14 -0.96
CA SER A 217 10.87 19.90 -0.71
C SER A 217 10.53 21.24 -0.02
N PHE A 218 11.35 21.60 0.96
CA PHE A 218 11.16 22.80 1.79
C PHE A 218 12.41 23.69 1.74
N ASN A 219 12.47 24.73 2.57
CA ASN A 219 13.59 25.68 2.60
C ASN A 219 14.84 25.11 3.31
N THR A 220 15.25 23.90 2.92
CA THR A 220 16.49 23.28 3.42
C THR A 220 17.68 23.93 2.72
N PRO A 221 18.70 24.43 3.46
CA PRO A 221 19.88 25.01 2.85
C PRO A 221 20.59 24.04 1.89
N ALA A 222 21.09 24.56 0.76
CA ALA A 222 21.77 23.73 -0.25
C ALA A 222 22.93 22.93 0.36
N ALA A 223 23.75 23.58 1.20
CA ALA A 223 24.86 22.90 1.88
C ALA A 223 24.42 21.74 2.78
N ALA A 224 23.21 21.80 3.38
CA ALA A 224 22.68 20.70 4.18
C ALA A 224 22.21 19.53 3.31
N LYS A 225 21.68 19.82 2.12
CA LYS A 225 21.33 18.78 1.14
C LYS A 225 22.57 18.08 0.56
N GLU A 226 23.59 18.85 0.24
CA GLU A 226 24.88 18.34 -0.24
C GLU A 226 25.65 17.53 0.82
N ASP A 227 25.49 17.87 2.11
CA ASP A 227 26.15 17.15 3.22
C ASP A 227 25.45 15.85 3.60
N LEU A 228 24.17 15.66 3.21
CA LEU A 228 23.43 14.44 3.53
C LEU A 228 23.90 13.27 2.66
N ASN A 229 24.29 12.18 3.32
CA ASN A 229 24.79 10.96 2.68
C ASN A 229 23.67 9.90 2.67
N VAL A 230 23.14 9.59 1.50
CA VAL A 230 21.97 8.71 1.32
C VAL A 230 22.38 7.41 0.62
N VAL A 231 21.92 6.27 1.12
CA VAL A 231 21.90 5.02 0.35
C VAL A 231 20.48 4.78 -0.14
N PHE A 232 20.37 4.46 -1.42
CA PHE A 232 19.10 4.15 -2.07
C PHE A 232 19.10 2.76 -2.71
N THR A 233 18.01 2.02 -2.55
CA THR A 233 17.73 0.79 -3.30
C THR A 233 16.32 0.77 -3.84
N SER A 234 16.19 0.40 -5.11
CA SER A 234 14.91 0.16 -5.79
C SER A 234 14.38 -1.27 -5.59
N LEU A 235 15.13 -2.15 -4.93
CA LEU A 235 14.82 -3.58 -4.82
C LEU A 235 14.42 -4.20 -6.18
N HIS A 236 15.18 -3.90 -7.23
CA HIS A 236 14.92 -4.27 -8.62
C HIS A 236 13.62 -3.70 -9.22
N GLY A 237 13.04 -2.68 -8.61
CA GLY A 237 11.74 -2.12 -8.98
C GLY A 237 11.79 -0.84 -9.82
N THR A 238 10.62 -0.22 -9.95
CA THR A 238 10.38 0.94 -10.82
C THR A 238 10.96 2.25 -10.30
N SER A 239 11.23 2.36 -9.01
CA SER A 239 11.69 3.63 -8.41
C SER A 239 13.03 4.13 -8.95
N ILE A 240 13.82 3.25 -9.56
CA ILE A 240 15.09 3.63 -10.20
C ILE A 240 14.89 4.63 -11.35
N THR A 241 13.71 4.67 -11.96
CA THR A 241 13.40 5.58 -13.06
C THR A 241 13.23 7.02 -12.63
N LEU A 242 12.82 7.27 -11.37
CA LEU A 242 12.42 8.60 -10.91
C LEU A 242 13.08 9.08 -9.63
N VAL A 243 13.34 8.19 -8.65
CA VAL A 243 13.87 8.61 -7.34
C VAL A 243 15.24 9.26 -7.45
N PRO A 244 16.23 8.71 -8.19
CA PRO A 244 17.55 9.35 -8.32
C PRO A 244 17.45 10.75 -8.95
N ASP A 245 16.63 10.91 -9.99
CA ASP A 245 16.42 12.18 -10.66
C ASP A 245 15.69 13.20 -9.78
N THR A 246 14.68 12.74 -9.02
CA THR A 246 13.97 13.59 -8.06
C THR A 246 14.91 14.12 -6.98
N LEU A 247 15.74 13.26 -6.40
CA LEU A 247 16.73 13.67 -5.39
C LEU A 247 17.77 14.62 -5.99
N SER A 248 18.30 14.31 -7.17
CA SER A 248 19.29 15.16 -7.87
C SER A 248 18.73 16.55 -8.17
N GLN A 249 17.51 16.64 -8.73
CA GLN A 249 16.87 17.93 -9.04
C GLN A 249 16.49 18.70 -7.76
N ALA A 250 16.25 18.01 -6.65
CA ALA A 250 16.04 18.63 -5.34
C ALA A 250 17.33 19.10 -4.66
N GLY A 251 18.52 18.76 -5.20
CA GLY A 251 19.82 19.20 -4.72
C GLY A 251 20.59 18.19 -3.85
N TYR A 252 20.16 16.94 -3.79
CA TYR A 252 20.87 15.85 -3.11
C TYR A 252 21.89 15.22 -4.05
N THR A 253 23.19 15.41 -3.78
CA THR A 253 24.28 14.97 -4.66
C THR A 253 25.02 13.72 -4.16
N ASN A 254 24.91 13.40 -2.86
CA ASN A 254 25.59 12.27 -2.24
C ASN A 254 24.61 11.07 -2.07
N VAL A 255 24.18 10.53 -3.20
CA VAL A 255 23.26 9.37 -3.25
C VAL A 255 24.02 8.15 -3.77
N HIS A 256 24.15 7.12 -2.93
CA HIS A 256 24.77 5.84 -3.25
C HIS A 256 23.69 4.82 -3.58
N ILE A 257 23.65 4.37 -4.82
CA ILE A 257 22.69 3.35 -5.27
C ILE A 257 23.28 1.96 -5.01
N VAL A 258 22.48 1.01 -4.54
CA VAL A 258 22.84 -0.40 -4.46
C VAL A 258 22.86 -0.96 -5.89
N GLU A 259 24.03 -1.06 -6.48
CA GLU A 259 24.21 -1.39 -7.92
C GLU A 259 23.65 -2.77 -8.28
N GLU A 260 23.74 -3.75 -7.36
CA GLU A 260 23.23 -5.10 -7.56
C GLU A 260 21.69 -5.16 -7.64
N GLN A 261 21.01 -4.13 -7.11
CA GLN A 261 19.55 -4.01 -7.08
C GLN A 261 19.01 -2.92 -8.01
N ARG A 262 19.91 -2.26 -8.77
CA ARG A 262 19.58 -1.11 -9.61
C ARG A 262 18.76 -1.48 -10.84
N VAL A 263 19.08 -2.61 -11.48
CA VAL A 263 18.42 -3.03 -12.72
C VAL A 263 17.07 -3.66 -12.38
N PRO A 264 15.95 -3.15 -12.94
CA PRO A 264 14.64 -3.76 -12.77
C PRO A 264 14.64 -5.22 -13.20
N ASN A 265 14.12 -6.11 -12.35
CA ASN A 265 14.13 -7.55 -12.61
C ASN A 265 13.00 -8.25 -11.84
N GLY A 266 12.09 -8.89 -12.58
CA GLY A 266 10.93 -9.60 -12.01
C GLY A 266 11.26 -10.87 -11.22
N ASP A 267 12.50 -11.38 -11.31
CA ASP A 267 12.97 -12.52 -10.50
C ASP A 267 13.45 -12.11 -9.09
N PHE A 268 13.69 -10.80 -8.86
CA PHE A 268 14.19 -10.25 -7.58
C PHE A 268 15.41 -11.02 -7.03
N PRO A 269 16.50 -11.21 -7.81
CA PRO A 269 17.50 -12.26 -7.56
C PRO A 269 18.32 -12.07 -6.27
N THR A 270 18.30 -10.90 -5.64
CA THR A 270 19.08 -10.60 -4.43
C THR A 270 18.26 -10.72 -3.14
N VAL A 271 16.94 -10.93 -3.24
CA VAL A 271 16.04 -10.97 -2.09
C VAL A 271 15.02 -12.10 -2.23
N LYS A 272 14.54 -12.63 -1.12
CA LYS A 272 13.44 -13.62 -1.12
C LYS A 272 12.08 -12.95 -1.34
N SER A 273 11.93 -11.75 -0.80
CA SER A 273 10.75 -10.92 -0.91
C SER A 273 11.22 -9.48 -1.13
N PRO A 274 10.78 -8.79 -2.18
CA PRO A 274 11.16 -7.40 -2.44
C PRO A 274 10.34 -6.42 -1.59
N ASN A 275 10.20 -6.71 -0.29
CA ASN A 275 9.40 -5.95 0.64
C ASN A 275 10.30 -5.12 1.57
N PRO A 276 10.31 -3.78 1.48
CA PRO A 276 11.16 -2.92 2.31
C PRO A 276 10.79 -2.93 3.79
N GLU A 277 9.68 -3.56 4.19
CA GLU A 277 9.33 -3.83 5.59
C GLU A 277 10.25 -4.89 6.22
N GLU A 278 10.86 -5.74 5.39
CA GLU A 278 11.68 -6.86 5.83
C GLU A 278 13.16 -6.44 5.93
N PRO A 279 13.82 -6.56 7.10
CA PRO A 279 15.23 -6.20 7.25
C PRO A 279 16.15 -6.93 6.26
N GLU A 280 15.81 -8.16 5.88
CA GLU A 280 16.58 -8.97 4.92
C GLU A 280 16.57 -8.33 3.52
N ALA A 281 15.48 -7.66 3.12
CA ALA A 281 15.40 -6.98 1.82
C ALA A 281 16.37 -5.79 1.74
N LEU A 282 16.58 -5.09 2.86
CA LEU A 282 17.47 -3.93 2.93
C LEU A 282 18.92 -4.28 3.35
N ALA A 283 19.25 -5.55 3.53
CA ALA A 283 20.58 -5.96 4.06
C ALA A 283 21.75 -5.42 3.22
N MET A 284 21.65 -5.41 1.89
CA MET A 284 22.70 -4.87 1.01
C MET A 284 22.82 -3.35 1.15
N ALA A 285 21.70 -2.65 1.27
CA ALA A 285 21.68 -1.20 1.46
C ALA A 285 22.25 -0.80 2.84
N LEU A 286 21.94 -1.56 3.90
CA LEU A 286 22.51 -1.35 5.24
C LEU A 286 24.03 -1.57 5.23
N ALA A 287 24.52 -2.64 4.58
CA ALA A 287 25.95 -2.91 4.44
C ALA A 287 26.67 -1.81 3.63
N LEU A 288 26.04 -1.28 2.57
CA LEU A 288 26.56 -0.16 1.80
C LEU A 288 26.61 1.11 2.66
N ALA A 289 25.58 1.38 3.46
CA ALA A 289 25.54 2.54 4.35
C ALA A 289 26.65 2.53 5.41
N ASP A 290 27.00 1.36 5.95
CA ASP A 290 28.14 1.24 6.86
C ASP A 290 29.48 1.48 6.14
N LYS A 291 29.63 0.96 4.92
CA LYS A 291 30.83 1.16 4.09
C LYS A 291 31.04 2.61 3.69
N THR A 292 29.97 3.34 3.37
CA THR A 292 30.02 4.74 2.93
C THR A 292 29.81 5.74 4.06
N ASN A 293 29.63 5.26 5.29
CA ASN A 293 29.26 6.06 6.46
C ASN A 293 28.04 6.97 6.19
N SER A 294 27.02 6.40 5.54
CA SER A 294 25.81 7.16 5.19
C SER A 294 24.95 7.47 6.40
N ASP A 295 24.17 8.55 6.31
CA ASP A 295 23.28 9.04 7.36
C ASP A 295 21.94 8.30 7.37
N ILE A 296 21.45 7.95 6.16
CA ILE A 296 20.14 7.36 5.94
C ILE A 296 20.16 6.31 4.81
N VAL A 297 19.36 5.28 4.97
CA VAL A 297 19.03 4.30 3.94
C VAL A 297 17.56 4.45 3.57
N VAL A 298 17.25 4.46 2.29
CA VAL A 298 15.89 4.43 1.75
C VAL A 298 15.77 3.30 0.73
N GLY A 299 14.70 2.53 0.83
CA GLY A 299 14.39 1.45 -0.09
C GLY A 299 12.91 1.38 -0.40
N THR A 300 12.56 1.04 -1.64
CA THR A 300 11.16 0.97 -2.08
C THR A 300 10.81 -0.43 -2.55
N ASP A 301 9.53 -0.79 -2.50
CA ASP A 301 9.04 -1.99 -3.15
C ASP A 301 9.00 -1.85 -4.69
N PRO A 302 8.78 -2.94 -5.45
CA PRO A 302 8.90 -2.93 -6.91
C PRO A 302 8.03 -1.92 -7.64
N ASP A 303 6.83 -1.63 -7.18
CA ASP A 303 5.95 -0.63 -7.80
C ASP A 303 6.02 0.75 -7.13
N CYS A 304 6.99 0.94 -6.19
CA CYS A 304 7.35 2.21 -5.60
C CYS A 304 6.21 2.90 -4.85
N ASP A 305 5.35 2.12 -4.18
CA ASP A 305 4.28 2.67 -3.35
C ASP A 305 4.61 2.61 -1.84
N ARG A 306 5.65 1.86 -1.41
CA ARG A 306 6.12 1.74 -0.02
C ARG A 306 7.56 2.20 0.13
N LEU A 307 7.88 2.76 1.30
CA LEU A 307 9.18 3.29 1.65
C LEU A 307 9.71 2.68 2.95
N GLY A 308 10.76 1.85 2.87
CA GLY A 308 11.57 1.45 4.02
C GLY A 308 12.66 2.46 4.32
N VAL A 309 12.84 2.80 5.59
CA VAL A 309 13.82 3.80 6.06
C VAL A 309 14.66 3.22 7.18
N ALA A 310 15.99 3.31 7.07
CA ALA A 310 16.88 3.07 8.19
C ALA A 310 17.75 4.30 8.47
N VAL A 311 18.00 4.55 9.75
CA VAL A 311 18.75 5.72 10.23
C VAL A 311 19.75 5.30 11.31
N ARG A 312 20.75 6.11 11.57
CA ARG A 312 21.69 5.83 12.67
C ARG A 312 21.07 6.14 14.02
N ASN A 313 21.08 5.13 14.90
CA ASN A 313 20.69 5.25 16.29
C ASN A 313 21.77 5.99 17.13
N ASN A 314 21.58 6.12 18.43
CA ASN A 314 22.51 6.82 19.31
C ASN A 314 23.88 6.11 19.44
N GLU A 315 23.95 4.81 19.14
CA GLU A 315 25.18 4.01 19.11
C GLU A 315 25.90 4.08 17.73
N GLY A 316 25.30 4.80 16.76
CA GLY A 316 25.82 4.92 15.39
C GLY A 316 25.52 3.73 14.49
N GLN A 317 24.66 2.79 14.92
CA GLN A 317 24.24 1.63 14.14
C GLN A 317 23.04 1.98 13.27
N MET A 318 22.99 1.45 12.04
CA MET A 318 21.80 1.56 11.19
C MET A 318 20.64 0.77 11.78
N THR A 319 19.53 1.43 12.03
CA THR A 319 18.30 0.87 12.61
C THR A 319 17.15 1.13 11.67
N LEU A 320 16.46 0.05 11.27
CA LEU A 320 15.26 0.13 10.43
C LEU A 320 14.10 0.70 11.28
N LEU A 321 13.46 1.74 10.77
CA LEU A 321 12.23 2.29 11.33
C LEU A 321 11.03 1.48 10.85
N ASN A 322 10.06 1.22 11.71
CA ASN A 322 8.80 0.62 11.26
C ASN A 322 7.89 1.67 10.59
N GLY A 323 6.82 1.19 9.93
CA GLY A 323 5.93 2.08 9.18
C GLY A 323 5.23 3.13 10.06
N ASN A 324 4.87 2.80 11.30
CA ASN A 324 4.30 3.77 12.23
C ASN A 324 5.31 4.87 12.59
N GLN A 325 6.58 4.50 12.88
CA GLN A 325 7.64 5.46 13.19
C GLN A 325 7.94 6.38 12.01
N THR A 326 8.03 5.82 10.79
CA THR A 326 8.26 6.61 9.58
C THR A 326 7.09 7.56 9.32
N MET A 327 5.85 7.09 9.49
CA MET A 327 4.64 7.88 9.31
C MET A 327 4.57 9.07 10.30
N ILE A 328 4.78 8.86 11.60
CA ILE A 328 4.74 9.96 12.58
C ILE A 328 5.84 10.99 12.36
N LEU A 329 7.06 10.55 12.01
CA LEU A 329 8.18 11.43 11.69
C LEU A 329 7.87 12.33 10.49
N MET A 330 7.42 11.76 9.40
CA MET A 330 7.07 12.52 8.19
C MET A 330 5.88 13.44 8.43
N THR A 331 4.87 13.00 9.17
CA THR A 331 3.70 13.83 9.51
C THR A 331 4.09 14.98 10.42
N ALA A 332 4.89 14.75 11.47
CA ALA A 332 5.39 15.79 12.35
C ALA A 332 6.19 16.85 11.60
N PHE A 333 7.08 16.40 10.71
CA PHE A 333 7.87 17.29 9.87
C PHE A 333 6.99 18.15 8.96
N LEU A 334 6.01 17.57 8.29
CA LEU A 334 5.05 18.31 7.45
C LEU A 334 4.28 19.35 8.26
N LEU A 335 3.72 18.96 9.41
CA LEU A 335 2.98 19.87 10.29
C LEU A 335 3.85 21.02 10.77
N GLU A 336 5.10 20.76 11.12
CA GLU A 336 6.06 21.81 11.49
C GLU A 336 6.35 22.77 10.33
N GLN A 337 6.57 22.26 9.10
CA GLN A 337 6.81 23.11 7.92
C GLN A 337 5.58 23.96 7.59
N TRP A 338 4.38 23.37 7.66
CA TRP A 338 3.13 24.09 7.43
C TRP A 338 2.89 25.17 8.48
N LYS A 339 3.18 24.90 9.76
CA LYS A 339 3.09 25.87 10.84
C LYS A 339 4.08 27.04 10.63
N LYS A 340 5.34 26.73 10.28
CA LYS A 340 6.36 27.76 9.96
C LYS A 340 5.97 28.63 8.77
N ALA A 341 5.29 28.06 7.78
CA ALA A 341 4.77 28.77 6.62
C ALA A 341 3.47 29.56 6.91
N GLY A 342 2.90 29.46 8.11
CA GLY A 342 1.65 30.13 8.49
C GLY A 342 0.42 29.58 7.74
N LYS A 343 0.48 28.33 7.28
CA LYS A 343 -0.59 27.71 6.47
C LYS A 343 -1.65 26.99 7.30
N ILE A 344 -1.39 26.69 8.57
CA ILE A 344 -2.37 26.01 9.43
C ILE A 344 -3.40 27.03 9.91
N ASN A 345 -4.66 26.86 9.52
CA ASN A 345 -5.76 27.76 9.83
C ASN A 345 -7.07 27.05 10.26
N GLY A 346 -7.01 25.73 10.53
CA GLY A 346 -8.15 24.92 10.95
C GLY A 346 -8.91 24.23 9.82
N ASN A 347 -8.52 24.46 8.55
CA ASN A 347 -9.13 23.81 7.37
C ASN A 347 -8.24 22.71 6.79
N GLN A 348 -7.31 22.18 7.58
CA GLN A 348 -6.40 21.13 7.17
C GLN A 348 -6.67 19.83 7.92
N PHE A 349 -6.28 18.71 7.28
CA PHE A 349 -6.29 17.42 7.93
C PHE A 349 -5.09 16.56 7.52
N VAL A 350 -4.77 15.60 8.39
CA VAL A 350 -3.85 14.47 8.10
C VAL A 350 -4.63 13.17 8.10
N GLY A 351 -4.16 12.17 7.34
CA GLY A 351 -4.83 10.88 7.18
C GLY A 351 -4.09 9.73 7.87
N SER A 352 -4.84 8.81 8.48
CA SER A 352 -4.31 7.57 9.05
C SER A 352 -5.32 6.43 8.93
N THR A 353 -4.98 5.24 9.43
CA THR A 353 -5.87 4.07 9.42
C THR A 353 -6.21 3.59 10.82
N ILE A 354 -7.35 2.87 10.93
CA ILE A 354 -7.80 2.30 12.22
C ILE A 354 -6.81 1.30 12.85
N VAL A 355 -5.84 0.79 12.10
CA VAL A 355 -4.84 -0.17 12.60
C VAL A 355 -3.47 0.47 12.87
N SER A 356 -3.28 1.71 12.42
CA SER A 356 -2.06 2.48 12.64
C SER A 356 -1.98 3.03 14.08
N THR A 357 -0.82 3.59 14.42
CA THR A 357 -0.55 4.14 15.75
C THR A 357 -1.53 5.25 16.15
N PRO A 358 -2.09 5.21 17.38
CA PRO A 358 -2.90 6.31 17.90
C PRO A 358 -2.15 7.63 18.05
N MET A 359 -0.82 7.62 18.10
CA MET A 359 0.03 8.81 18.21
C MET A 359 -0.25 9.83 17.08
N MET A 360 -0.75 9.41 15.93
CA MET A 360 -1.15 10.31 14.84
C MET A 360 -2.21 11.32 15.27
N MET A 361 -3.17 10.92 16.11
CA MET A 361 -4.22 11.80 16.62
C MET A 361 -3.65 12.82 17.62
N GLU A 362 -2.80 12.37 18.54
CA GLU A 362 -2.13 13.24 19.52
C GLU A 362 -1.27 14.29 18.80
N LEU A 363 -0.45 13.84 17.84
CA LEU A 363 0.39 14.70 17.05
C LEU A 363 -0.41 15.77 16.29
N ALA A 364 -1.46 15.41 15.60
CA ALA A 364 -2.30 16.35 14.85
C ALA A 364 -2.99 17.36 15.78
N THR A 365 -3.48 16.89 16.93
CA THR A 365 -4.11 17.75 17.96
C THR A 365 -3.17 18.84 18.45
N ASN A 366 -1.88 18.55 18.67
CA ASN A 366 -0.89 19.51 19.10
C ASN A 366 -0.61 20.64 18.08
N TYR A 367 -1.00 20.41 16.83
CA TYR A 367 -0.94 21.43 15.76
C TYR A 367 -2.30 22.07 15.44
N ASN A 368 -3.39 21.72 16.15
CA ASN A 368 -4.76 22.11 15.84
C ASN A 368 -5.19 21.68 14.41
N VAL A 369 -4.77 20.49 13.99
CA VAL A 369 -5.12 19.85 12.74
C VAL A 369 -5.95 18.60 13.03
N GLU A 370 -6.98 18.35 12.23
CA GLU A 370 -7.77 17.13 12.37
C GLU A 370 -6.98 15.91 11.86
N CYS A 371 -6.99 14.80 12.59
CA CYS A 371 -6.56 13.51 12.09
C CYS A 371 -7.78 12.68 11.68
N LYS A 372 -7.99 12.51 10.39
CA LYS A 372 -9.05 11.63 9.87
C LYS A 372 -8.54 10.20 9.78
N VAL A 373 -9.33 9.27 10.34
CA VAL A 373 -8.95 7.85 10.42
C VAL A 373 -9.91 7.03 9.56
N GLY A 374 -9.37 6.27 8.62
CA GLY A 374 -10.11 5.39 7.71
C GLY A 374 -9.88 3.91 7.99
N LEU A 375 -10.59 3.06 7.24
CA LEU A 375 -10.32 1.62 7.24
C LEU A 375 -8.89 1.35 6.73
N THR A 376 -8.41 0.12 6.92
CA THR A 376 -7.11 -0.33 6.38
C THR A 376 -7.11 -0.30 4.85
N GLY A 377 -6.06 0.25 4.29
CA GLY A 377 -5.87 0.40 2.84
C GLY A 377 -5.90 1.85 2.40
N PHE A 378 -4.90 2.24 1.65
CA PHE A 378 -4.61 3.62 1.30
C PHE A 378 -5.73 4.31 0.50
N LYS A 379 -6.54 3.54 -0.24
CA LYS A 379 -7.72 4.03 -0.95
C LYS A 379 -8.71 4.79 -0.04
N TRP A 380 -8.76 4.45 1.25
CA TRP A 380 -9.62 5.15 2.20
C TRP A 380 -9.06 6.53 2.58
N ILE A 381 -7.72 6.67 2.64
CA ILE A 381 -7.07 7.98 2.83
C ILE A 381 -7.33 8.86 1.59
N ALA A 382 -7.14 8.30 0.39
CA ALA A 382 -7.46 8.99 -0.86
C ALA A 382 -8.95 9.40 -0.94
N LYS A 383 -9.85 8.52 -0.48
CA LYS A 383 -11.29 8.81 -0.42
C LYS A 383 -11.61 9.99 0.50
N MET A 384 -10.92 10.15 1.63
CA MET A 384 -11.14 11.31 2.52
C MET A 384 -10.91 12.64 1.79
N ILE A 385 -9.93 12.72 0.91
CA ILE A 385 -9.67 13.94 0.13
C ILE A 385 -10.87 14.24 -0.82
N LYS A 386 -11.49 13.19 -1.37
CA LYS A 386 -12.69 13.32 -2.21
C LYS A 386 -13.94 13.68 -1.39
N ASP A 387 -14.08 13.10 -0.19
CA ASP A 387 -15.25 13.27 0.66
C ASP A 387 -15.27 14.63 1.40
N PHE A 388 -14.10 15.23 1.63
CA PHE A 388 -13.93 16.51 2.33
C PHE A 388 -13.20 17.54 1.46
N PRO A 389 -13.78 17.93 0.30
CA PRO A 389 -13.13 18.82 -0.67
C PRO A 389 -12.92 20.25 -0.15
N GLU A 390 -13.58 20.63 0.96
CA GLU A 390 -13.39 21.90 1.66
C GLU A 390 -12.16 21.93 2.55
N LEU A 391 -11.56 20.75 2.85
CA LEU A 391 -10.37 20.62 3.67
C LEU A 391 -9.12 20.39 2.81
N GLU A 392 -8.00 20.91 3.27
CA GLU A 392 -6.71 20.72 2.60
C GLU A 392 -5.94 19.56 3.26
N PHE A 393 -5.62 18.54 2.46
CA PHE A 393 -4.85 17.39 2.93
C PHE A 393 -3.37 17.73 2.99
N ILE A 394 -2.76 17.63 4.17
CA ILE A 394 -1.33 17.87 4.38
C ILE A 394 -0.50 16.65 3.98
N GLY A 395 -0.87 15.49 4.47
CA GLY A 395 -0.19 14.22 4.29
C GLY A 395 -0.76 13.16 5.20
N GLY A 396 -0.32 11.93 5.04
CA GLY A 396 -0.77 10.84 5.87
C GLY A 396 -0.22 9.50 5.40
N GLY A 397 -0.43 8.48 6.20
CA GLY A 397 0.16 7.19 5.93
C GLY A 397 -0.53 6.03 6.65
N GLU A 398 0.06 4.88 6.47
CA GLU A 398 -0.36 3.64 7.11
C GLU A 398 0.85 2.89 7.70
N GLU A 399 0.60 2.02 8.66
CA GLU A 399 1.61 1.22 9.36
C GLU A 399 2.41 0.30 8.42
N SER A 400 1.88 0.03 7.23
CA SER A 400 2.50 -0.82 6.20
C SER A 400 3.37 -0.01 5.22
N PHE A 401 4.12 0.96 5.74
CA PHE A 401 5.17 1.69 5.02
C PHE A 401 4.68 2.58 3.85
N GLY A 402 3.37 2.82 3.75
CA GLY A 402 2.78 3.74 2.79
C GLY A 402 2.66 5.15 3.35
N PHE A 403 3.01 6.15 2.53
CA PHE A 403 2.85 7.57 2.86
C PHE A 403 2.50 8.39 1.62
N MET A 404 1.76 9.48 1.81
CA MET A 404 1.37 10.41 0.76
C MET A 404 1.55 11.84 1.22
N VAL A 405 2.10 12.70 0.35
CA VAL A 405 2.36 14.13 0.61
C VAL A 405 1.47 14.99 -0.26
N GLY A 406 0.55 15.74 0.35
CA GLY A 406 -0.41 16.54 -0.41
C GLY A 406 -1.35 15.70 -1.26
N ASP A 407 -1.99 16.30 -2.27
CA ASP A 407 -3.04 15.63 -3.04
C ASP A 407 -2.76 15.49 -4.55
N ALA A 408 -1.54 15.70 -4.97
CA ALA A 408 -1.17 15.54 -6.38
C ALA A 408 -1.27 14.08 -6.85
N VAL A 409 -0.94 13.16 -5.96
CA VAL A 409 -1.11 11.70 -6.05
C VAL A 409 -2.21 11.29 -5.09
N ARG A 410 -2.97 10.25 -5.41
CA ARG A 410 -4.06 9.71 -4.60
C ARG A 410 -3.85 8.24 -4.21
N ASP A 411 -2.61 7.84 -4.10
CA ASP A 411 -2.14 6.56 -3.53
C ASP A 411 -0.82 6.82 -2.79
N LYS A 412 -0.28 5.77 -2.15
CA LYS A 412 1.05 5.81 -1.54
C LYS A 412 2.09 6.25 -2.56
N ASP A 413 2.94 7.18 -2.17
CA ASP A 413 3.95 7.77 -3.04
C ASP A 413 5.34 7.70 -2.40
N ALA A 414 6.07 6.63 -2.72
CA ALA A 414 7.43 6.47 -2.21
C ALA A 414 8.43 7.43 -2.85
N VAL A 415 8.13 8.07 -3.99
CA VAL A 415 9.01 9.08 -4.62
C VAL A 415 8.99 10.36 -3.78
N ALA A 416 7.80 10.91 -3.52
CA ALA A 416 7.67 12.11 -2.67
C ALA A 416 8.05 11.82 -1.21
N ALA A 417 7.72 10.63 -0.68
CA ALA A 417 8.10 10.23 0.67
C ALA A 417 9.62 10.08 0.84
N THR A 418 10.34 9.58 -0.16
CA THR A 418 11.81 9.55 -0.18
C THR A 418 12.40 10.95 -0.12
N LEU A 419 11.89 11.87 -0.91
CA LEU A 419 12.35 13.26 -0.87
C LEU A 419 12.05 13.88 0.49
N LEU A 420 10.85 13.67 1.04
CA LEU A 420 10.44 14.22 2.33
C LEU A 420 11.34 13.76 3.49
N ILE A 421 11.66 12.46 3.55
CA ILE A 421 12.52 11.95 4.62
C ILE A 421 13.97 12.44 4.46
N CYS A 422 14.46 12.65 3.23
CA CYS A 422 15.75 13.28 2.98
C CYS A 422 15.76 14.76 3.40
N GLU A 423 14.70 15.52 3.13
CA GLU A 423 14.54 16.91 3.60
C GLU A 423 14.59 16.98 5.14
N MET A 424 13.86 16.08 5.81
CA MET A 424 13.88 15.99 7.27
C MET A 424 15.28 15.64 7.80
N ALA A 425 15.94 14.62 7.21
CA ALA A 425 17.27 14.18 7.61
C ALA A 425 18.32 15.29 7.43
N ALA A 426 18.28 16.02 6.31
CA ALA A 426 19.19 17.13 6.04
C ALA A 426 18.98 18.30 7.05
N GLN A 427 17.72 18.65 7.36
CA GLN A 427 17.43 19.68 8.36
C GLN A 427 17.86 19.26 9.78
N ALA A 428 17.62 17.99 10.15
CA ALA A 428 18.04 17.45 11.44
C ALA A 428 19.58 17.49 11.58
N LYS A 429 20.30 17.00 10.58
CA LYS A 429 21.77 17.01 10.55
C LYS A 429 22.34 18.43 10.64
N ALA A 430 21.78 19.39 9.90
CA ALA A 430 22.20 20.79 9.92
C ALA A 430 22.03 21.46 11.29
N LYS A 431 21.12 20.96 12.13
CA LYS A 431 20.91 21.41 13.52
C LYS A 431 21.78 20.65 14.54
N GLY A 432 22.62 19.71 14.11
CA GLY A 432 23.38 18.81 14.98
C GLY A 432 22.54 17.70 15.63
N SER A 433 21.35 17.41 15.07
CA SER A 433 20.46 16.33 15.46
C SER A 433 20.54 15.16 14.47
N SER A 434 19.65 14.20 14.56
CA SER A 434 19.45 13.10 13.61
C SER A 434 17.99 12.70 13.57
N VAL A 435 17.56 12.00 12.52
CA VAL A 435 16.17 11.49 12.41
C VAL A 435 15.80 10.64 13.63
N TYR A 436 16.73 9.83 14.13
CA TYR A 436 16.50 9.01 15.33
C TYR A 436 16.28 9.87 16.58
N LYS A 437 17.06 10.93 16.76
CA LYS A 437 16.86 11.86 17.89
C LYS A 437 15.53 12.63 17.78
N GLU A 438 15.14 13.03 16.58
CA GLU A 438 13.83 13.65 16.33
C GLU A 438 12.69 12.66 16.70
N LEU A 439 12.83 11.36 16.39
CA LEU A 439 11.86 10.32 16.80
C LEU A 439 11.74 10.24 18.33
N LEU A 440 12.87 10.19 19.03
CA LEU A 440 12.87 10.13 20.50
C LEU A 440 12.25 11.40 21.12
N GLN A 441 12.50 12.54 20.53
CA GLN A 441 11.90 13.80 20.97
C GLN A 441 10.39 13.83 20.75
N LEU A 442 9.91 13.28 19.61
CA LEU A 442 8.46 13.14 19.38
C LEU A 442 7.78 12.26 20.43
N TYR A 443 8.46 11.20 20.90
CA TYR A 443 7.94 10.36 21.97
C TYR A 443 7.86 11.09 23.31
N VAL A 444 8.82 11.96 23.61
CA VAL A 444 8.78 12.81 24.82
C VAL A 444 7.62 13.80 24.76
N GLU A 445 7.34 14.36 23.58
CA GLU A 445 6.33 15.42 23.40
C GLU A 445 4.89 14.88 23.28
N ASN A 446 4.72 13.63 22.78
CA ASN A 446 3.40 13.09 22.44
C ASN A 446 3.07 11.76 23.13
N GLY A 447 3.96 11.27 24.01
CA GLY A 447 3.88 9.93 24.59
C GLY A 447 4.57 8.87 23.71
N PHE A 448 5.15 7.87 24.36
CA PHE A 448 5.82 6.79 23.69
C PHE A 448 4.82 5.66 23.33
N TYR A 449 4.44 5.61 22.07
CA TYR A 449 3.65 4.53 21.50
C TYR A 449 4.56 3.48 20.88
N LYS A 450 4.28 2.20 21.17
CA LYS A 450 4.99 1.07 20.60
C LYS A 450 4.01 0.06 20.04
N GLU A 451 4.20 -0.25 18.77
CA GLU A 451 3.33 -1.16 18.03
C GLU A 451 4.02 -2.49 17.77
N TYR A 452 3.19 -3.53 17.69
CA TYR A 452 3.62 -4.88 17.31
C TYR A 452 2.54 -5.59 16.50
N LEU A 453 2.97 -6.31 15.46
CA LEU A 453 2.08 -7.08 14.61
C LEU A 453 2.27 -8.58 14.84
N VAL A 454 1.20 -9.26 15.24
CA VAL A 454 1.13 -10.72 15.24
C VAL A 454 0.36 -11.18 14.02
N SER A 455 0.93 -12.11 13.26
CA SER A 455 0.30 -12.66 12.06
C SER A 455 0.18 -14.17 12.20
N LEU A 456 -1.05 -14.67 12.35
CA LEU A 456 -1.34 -16.09 12.45
C LEU A 456 -1.82 -16.60 11.09
N THR A 457 -1.09 -17.57 10.53
CA THR A 457 -1.44 -18.23 9.27
C THR A 457 -1.89 -19.65 9.57
N LYS A 458 -3.05 -20.03 9.09
CA LYS A 458 -3.60 -21.38 9.13
C LYS A 458 -3.49 -22.02 7.74
N LYS A 459 -3.85 -23.30 7.59
CA LYS A 459 -3.75 -23.97 6.29
C LYS A 459 -5.11 -24.43 5.77
N GLY A 460 -5.34 -24.22 4.48
CA GLY A 460 -6.48 -24.76 3.77
C GLY A 460 -7.84 -24.21 4.21
N ILE A 461 -8.90 -24.91 3.82
CA ILE A 461 -10.29 -24.53 4.10
C ILE A 461 -10.60 -24.59 5.60
N GLU A 462 -10.05 -25.57 6.30
CA GLU A 462 -10.19 -25.69 7.77
C GLU A 462 -9.62 -24.46 8.46
N GLY A 463 -8.45 -23.97 8.00
CA GLY A 463 -7.83 -22.76 8.56
C GLY A 463 -8.68 -21.50 8.34
N LEU A 464 -9.37 -21.37 7.22
CA LEU A 464 -10.33 -20.28 7.00
C LEU A 464 -11.51 -20.36 7.97
N GLN A 465 -12.02 -21.57 8.22
CA GLN A 465 -13.11 -21.78 9.18
C GLN A 465 -12.69 -21.47 10.61
N GLU A 466 -11.48 -21.89 11.03
CA GLU A 466 -10.92 -21.57 12.35
C GLU A 466 -10.80 -20.05 12.57
N ILE A 467 -10.29 -19.31 11.57
CA ILE A 467 -10.16 -17.85 11.66
C ILE A 467 -11.53 -17.18 11.71
N SER A 468 -12.49 -17.66 10.90
CA SER A 468 -13.87 -17.15 10.93
C SER A 468 -14.50 -17.38 12.30
N GLN A 469 -14.35 -18.57 12.87
CA GLN A 469 -14.85 -18.91 14.20
C GLN A 469 -14.20 -18.06 15.28
N MET A 470 -12.88 -17.82 15.22
CA MET A 470 -12.16 -16.94 16.15
C MET A 470 -12.78 -15.53 16.17
N MET A 471 -13.11 -14.95 15.02
CA MET A 471 -13.76 -13.63 14.94
C MET A 471 -15.19 -13.65 15.52
N VAL A 472 -15.94 -14.74 15.31
CA VAL A 472 -17.27 -14.94 15.90
C VAL A 472 -17.17 -15.03 17.42
N ASP A 473 -16.21 -15.79 17.96
CA ASP A 473 -16.00 -15.96 19.39
C ASP A 473 -15.60 -14.65 20.07
N LEU A 474 -14.69 -13.88 19.47
CA LEU A 474 -14.29 -12.55 19.96
C LEU A 474 -15.46 -11.57 20.00
N ARG A 475 -16.41 -11.64 19.05
CA ARG A 475 -17.61 -10.79 19.02
C ARG A 475 -18.66 -11.20 20.06
N ASN A 476 -18.93 -12.50 20.15
CA ASN A 476 -19.96 -13.02 21.04
C ASN A 476 -19.54 -12.99 22.52
N ASN A 477 -18.26 -13.12 22.78
CA ASN A 477 -17.66 -13.14 24.11
C ASN A 477 -16.53 -12.10 24.19
N PRO A 478 -16.84 -10.79 24.11
CA PRO A 478 -15.83 -9.75 24.12
C PRO A 478 -14.98 -9.84 25.40
N LEU A 479 -13.68 -9.70 25.24
CA LEU A 479 -12.73 -9.72 26.34
C LEU A 479 -13.06 -8.56 27.29
N LYS A 480 -13.14 -8.87 28.59
CA LYS A 480 -13.37 -7.87 29.64
C LYS A 480 -12.07 -7.33 30.23
N GLU A 481 -11.02 -8.09 30.05
CA GLU A 481 -9.68 -7.79 30.56
C GLU A 481 -8.62 -8.35 29.60
N ILE A 482 -7.54 -7.62 29.39
CA ILE A 482 -6.38 -8.03 28.62
C ILE A 482 -5.14 -7.67 29.43
N ASN A 483 -4.29 -8.65 29.73
CA ASN A 483 -3.08 -8.47 30.54
C ASN A 483 -3.33 -7.73 31.89
N GLY A 484 -4.39 -8.10 32.61
CA GLY A 484 -4.74 -7.46 33.88
C GLY A 484 -5.34 -6.06 33.76
N GLN A 485 -5.52 -5.55 32.54
CA GLN A 485 -6.12 -4.24 32.27
C GLN A 485 -7.56 -4.40 31.80
N ARG A 486 -8.47 -3.64 32.38
CA ARG A 486 -9.88 -3.65 32.02
C ARG A 486 -10.08 -3.14 30.61
N VAL A 487 -10.85 -3.88 29.80
CA VAL A 487 -11.33 -3.38 28.49
C VAL A 487 -12.46 -2.39 28.74
N ILE A 488 -12.32 -1.17 28.21
CA ILE A 488 -13.28 -0.08 28.40
C ILE A 488 -14.13 0.17 27.17
N MET A 489 -13.64 -0.15 25.96
CA MET A 489 -14.38 0.03 24.72
C MET A 489 -14.10 -1.09 23.72
N VAL A 490 -15.10 -1.46 22.94
CA VAL A 490 -15.00 -2.39 21.82
C VAL A 490 -15.65 -1.77 20.60
N GLU A 491 -14.88 -1.63 19.52
CA GLU A 491 -15.38 -1.21 18.21
C GLU A 491 -15.52 -2.43 17.30
N ASP A 492 -16.72 -2.69 16.82
CA ASP A 492 -17.00 -3.73 15.82
C ASP A 492 -17.43 -3.09 14.50
N TYR A 493 -16.52 -3.12 13.53
CA TYR A 493 -16.72 -2.54 12.21
C TYR A 493 -17.67 -3.36 11.33
N GLN A 494 -17.95 -4.63 11.68
CA GLN A 494 -18.94 -5.42 10.96
C GLN A 494 -20.37 -4.98 11.29
N SER A 495 -20.62 -4.62 12.54
CA SER A 495 -21.90 -4.07 12.99
C SER A 495 -21.97 -2.54 12.91
N SER A 496 -20.83 -1.87 12.63
CA SER A 496 -20.66 -0.41 12.66
C SER A 496 -21.04 0.19 14.03
N THR A 497 -20.60 -0.44 15.13
CA THR A 497 -20.90 0.00 16.49
C THR A 497 -19.65 0.05 17.37
N ALA A 498 -19.59 1.08 18.23
CA ALA A 498 -18.66 1.17 19.34
C ALA A 498 -19.42 1.00 20.67
N LYS A 499 -19.04 0.00 21.45
CA LYS A 499 -19.65 -0.29 22.76
C LYS A 499 -18.69 0.12 23.88
N ASN A 500 -19.11 1.04 24.72
CA ASN A 500 -18.45 1.37 25.98
C ASN A 500 -18.83 0.33 27.04
N LEU A 501 -17.83 -0.39 27.60
CA LEU A 501 -18.06 -1.45 28.60
C LEU A 501 -18.15 -0.91 30.04
N LEU A 502 -17.97 0.41 30.25
CA LEU A 502 -18.11 1.03 31.57
C LEU A 502 -19.57 1.33 31.92
N ASP A 503 -20.37 1.70 30.91
CA ASP A 503 -21.75 2.14 31.06
C ASP A 503 -22.72 1.41 30.10
N ASP A 504 -22.24 0.43 29.34
CA ASP A 504 -22.96 -0.34 28.33
C ASP A 504 -23.56 0.53 27.18
N SER A 505 -23.15 1.78 27.04
CA SER A 505 -23.60 2.63 25.94
C SER A 505 -23.06 2.13 24.60
N VAL A 506 -23.86 2.28 23.53
CA VAL A 506 -23.51 1.89 22.16
C VAL A 506 -23.69 3.11 21.26
N THR A 507 -22.64 3.45 20.53
CA THR A 507 -22.64 4.51 19.51
C THR A 507 -22.48 3.90 18.13
N LYS A 508 -23.10 4.53 17.11
CA LYS A 508 -22.94 4.15 15.71
C LYS A 508 -21.64 4.75 15.17
N MET A 509 -20.90 3.98 14.38
CA MET A 509 -19.75 4.45 13.63
C MET A 509 -20.12 4.71 12.16
N ASP A 510 -19.57 5.77 11.58
CA ASP A 510 -19.89 6.19 10.20
C ASP A 510 -18.97 5.58 9.13
N LEU A 511 -17.96 4.77 9.54
CA LEU A 511 -17.07 4.08 8.61
C LEU A 511 -17.78 2.90 7.92
N PRO A 512 -17.39 2.56 6.68
CA PRO A 512 -17.92 1.40 5.98
C PRO A 512 -17.75 0.11 6.77
N LYS A 513 -18.61 -0.87 6.51
CA LYS A 513 -18.50 -2.18 7.17
C LYS A 513 -17.21 -2.89 6.79
N SER A 514 -16.56 -3.47 7.79
CA SER A 514 -15.34 -4.26 7.62
C SER A 514 -15.25 -5.34 8.69
N ASN A 515 -14.62 -6.47 8.39
CA ASN A 515 -14.44 -7.54 9.37
C ASN A 515 -13.25 -7.22 10.29
N VAL A 516 -13.40 -6.17 11.11
CA VAL A 516 -12.41 -5.68 12.05
C VAL A 516 -13.04 -5.53 13.43
N LEU A 517 -12.29 -5.86 14.47
CA LEU A 517 -12.68 -5.70 15.88
C LEU A 517 -11.52 -5.05 16.62
N ILE A 518 -11.79 -3.97 17.38
CA ILE A 518 -10.79 -3.24 18.15
C ILE A 518 -11.19 -3.20 19.62
N TYR A 519 -10.25 -3.53 20.50
CA TYR A 519 -10.36 -3.42 21.95
C TYR A 519 -9.48 -2.29 22.46
N TYR A 520 -10.02 -1.48 23.37
CA TYR A 520 -9.28 -0.45 24.09
C TYR A 520 -9.30 -0.76 25.57
N THR A 521 -8.15 -0.72 26.22
CA THR A 521 -8.00 -0.94 27.66
C THR A 521 -7.86 0.39 28.41
N GLU A 522 -8.10 0.35 29.72
CA GLU A 522 -8.05 1.55 30.59
C GLU A 522 -6.66 2.20 30.67
N ASP A 523 -5.60 1.47 30.38
CA ASP A 523 -4.23 1.96 30.30
C ASP A 523 -3.85 2.47 28.89
N GLY A 524 -4.82 2.65 27.99
CA GLY A 524 -4.64 3.18 26.64
C GLY A 524 -4.10 2.18 25.62
N SER A 525 -3.96 0.89 25.94
CA SER A 525 -3.57 -0.10 24.94
C SER A 525 -4.72 -0.34 23.95
N LYS A 526 -4.35 -0.54 22.67
CA LYS A 526 -5.27 -0.81 21.56
C LYS A 526 -4.90 -2.13 20.90
N ILE A 527 -5.84 -3.04 20.78
CA ILE A 527 -5.64 -4.34 20.13
C ILE A 527 -6.68 -4.51 19.03
N CYS A 528 -6.23 -4.63 17.79
CA CYS A 528 -7.09 -4.78 16.62
C CYS A 528 -6.94 -6.20 16.04
N ALA A 529 -8.04 -6.91 15.86
CA ALA A 529 -8.12 -8.19 15.16
C ALA A 529 -8.71 -7.99 13.76
N ARG A 530 -7.97 -8.44 12.73
CA ARG A 530 -8.38 -8.31 11.32
C ARG A 530 -7.99 -9.56 10.53
N PRO A 531 -8.96 -10.38 10.06
CA PRO A 531 -8.68 -11.48 9.16
C PRO A 531 -8.36 -10.97 7.74
N SER A 532 -7.60 -11.74 6.97
CA SER A 532 -7.45 -11.54 5.54
C SER A 532 -8.74 -11.91 4.82
N GLY A 533 -9.11 -11.17 3.77
CA GLY A 533 -10.25 -11.51 2.91
C GLY A 533 -9.97 -12.67 1.96
N THR A 534 -8.70 -12.92 1.63
CA THR A 534 -8.31 -13.83 0.55
C THR A 534 -7.47 -15.02 1.00
N GLU A 535 -6.86 -14.95 2.17
CA GLU A 535 -5.92 -15.96 2.71
C GLU A 535 -6.37 -16.46 4.08
N PRO A 536 -6.05 -17.70 4.48
CA PRO A 536 -6.32 -18.20 5.83
C PRO A 536 -5.35 -17.60 6.86
N LYS A 537 -5.45 -16.29 7.05
CA LYS A 537 -4.55 -15.48 7.86
C LYS A 537 -5.34 -14.45 8.67
N ILE A 538 -4.97 -14.25 9.93
CA ILE A 538 -5.48 -13.17 10.77
C ILE A 538 -4.32 -12.36 11.33
N LYS A 539 -4.46 -11.05 11.35
CA LYS A 539 -3.49 -10.12 11.90
C LYS A 539 -4.04 -9.50 13.18
N PHE A 540 -3.19 -9.42 14.21
CA PHE A 540 -3.46 -8.67 15.43
C PHE A 540 -2.48 -7.52 15.51
N TYR A 541 -2.99 -6.30 15.47
CA TYR A 541 -2.21 -5.07 15.62
C TYR A 541 -2.32 -4.65 17.09
N ILE A 542 -1.20 -4.63 17.79
CA ILE A 542 -1.11 -4.28 19.20
C ILE A 542 -0.39 -2.93 19.27
N SER A 543 -1.00 -1.93 19.89
CA SER A 543 -0.35 -0.66 20.26
C SER A 543 -0.44 -0.48 21.77
N VAL A 544 0.69 -0.25 22.39
CA VAL A 544 0.83 0.07 23.82
C VAL A 544 1.50 1.43 23.97
N ASN A 545 1.27 2.12 25.08
CA ASN A 545 1.86 3.42 25.32
C ASN A 545 2.31 3.59 26.76
N ALA A 546 3.20 4.55 26.98
CA ALA A 546 3.62 5.07 28.26
C ALA A 546 4.09 6.52 28.13
N GLU A 547 4.10 7.29 29.21
CA GLU A 547 4.78 8.56 29.27
C GLU A 547 6.30 8.37 29.15
N LEU A 548 6.97 9.26 28.46
CA LEU A 548 8.42 9.32 28.37
C LEU A 548 8.86 10.75 28.78
N ASP A 549 9.32 10.89 30.02
CA ASP A 549 9.68 12.19 30.58
C ASP A 549 10.94 12.79 29.94
N SER A 550 11.86 11.95 29.48
CA SER A 550 13.10 12.35 28.85
C SER A 550 13.68 11.25 27.94
N VAL A 551 14.50 11.65 26.99
CA VAL A 551 15.17 10.74 26.04
C VAL A 551 16.09 9.74 26.76
N GLU A 552 16.69 10.11 27.89
CA GLU A 552 17.57 9.27 28.68
C GLU A 552 16.85 8.02 29.23
N ASN A 553 15.54 8.14 29.48
CA ASN A 553 14.71 7.04 30.00
C ASN A 553 14.17 6.11 28.91
N PHE A 554 14.49 6.38 27.62
CA PHE A 554 13.92 5.65 26.48
C PHE A 554 14.09 4.13 26.60
N ASN A 555 15.29 3.63 26.87
CA ASN A 555 15.57 2.19 26.93
C ASN A 555 14.81 1.49 28.05
N GLU A 556 14.63 2.16 29.18
CA GLU A 556 13.86 1.63 30.33
C GLU A 556 12.37 1.54 29.96
N VAL A 557 11.79 2.62 29.43
CA VAL A 557 10.39 2.66 29.04
C VAL A 557 10.12 1.70 27.86
N GLU A 558 11.05 1.61 26.90
CA GLU A 558 10.95 0.64 25.80
C GLU A 558 10.91 -0.81 26.32
N SER A 559 11.72 -1.15 27.32
CA SER A 559 11.72 -2.47 27.93
C SER A 559 10.38 -2.79 28.60
N ILE A 560 9.78 -1.82 29.28
CA ILE A 560 8.45 -1.95 29.90
C ILE A 560 7.37 -2.20 28.84
N LEU A 561 7.39 -1.45 27.74
CA LEU A 561 6.44 -1.59 26.64
C LEU A 561 6.62 -2.95 25.91
N ASN A 562 7.85 -3.42 25.74
CA ASN A 562 8.13 -4.74 25.17
C ASN A 562 7.55 -5.87 26.06
N GLU A 563 7.71 -5.78 27.37
CA GLU A 563 7.13 -6.76 28.30
C GLU A 563 5.60 -6.69 28.29
N LYS A 564 5.02 -5.49 28.21
CA LYS A 564 3.56 -5.30 28.08
C LYS A 564 3.02 -5.96 26.81
N ILE A 565 3.66 -5.78 25.65
CA ILE A 565 3.28 -6.45 24.39
C ILE A 565 3.35 -7.97 24.54
N LYS A 566 4.45 -8.49 25.07
CA LYS A 566 4.63 -9.93 25.29
C LYS A 566 3.52 -10.52 26.17
N ASN A 567 3.17 -9.83 27.23
CA ASN A 567 2.11 -10.27 28.15
C ASN A 567 0.72 -10.24 27.48
N ILE A 568 0.44 -9.25 26.61
CA ILE A 568 -0.78 -9.20 25.79
C ILE A 568 -0.85 -10.41 24.85
N ILE A 569 0.25 -10.72 24.15
CA ILE A 569 0.33 -11.88 23.24
C ILE A 569 0.01 -13.19 23.98
N ILE A 570 0.57 -13.37 25.18
CA ILE A 570 0.32 -14.54 26.03
C ILE A 570 -1.14 -14.57 26.50
N ALA A 571 -1.65 -13.45 27.01
CA ALA A 571 -3.02 -13.36 27.55
C ALA A 571 -4.08 -13.65 26.48
N MET A 572 -3.82 -13.26 25.24
CA MET A 572 -4.70 -13.49 24.08
C MET A 572 -4.40 -14.80 23.33
N GLN A 573 -3.45 -15.61 23.77
CA GLN A 573 -3.05 -16.89 23.14
C GLN A 573 -2.67 -16.74 21.66
N LEU A 574 -1.90 -15.69 21.33
CA LEU A 574 -1.48 -15.38 19.97
C LEU A 574 -0.09 -15.94 19.62
N ASN A 575 0.38 -16.97 20.31
CA ASN A 575 1.68 -17.61 20.09
C ASN A 575 1.64 -18.63 18.95
#